data_21340b142a3202659c41cd23820db88c
#
_entry.id   21340b142a3202659c41cd23820db88c
#
_cell.length_a   1.000
_cell.length_b   1.000
_cell.length_c   1.000
_cell.angle_alpha   90.00
_cell.angle_beta   90.00
_cell.angle_gamma   90.00
#
_symmetry.space_group_name_H-M   'P 1'
#
loop_
_entity.id
_entity.type
_entity.pdbx_description
1 polymer ?
#
loop_
_entity_poly.entity_id
_entity_poly.type
_entity_poly.pdbx_seq_one_letter_code
_entity_poly.pdbx_strand_id
1 'polypeptide(L)'
;MSARNLSAEKRQRQNEKRRLRNKSTKTAIRTAAKKVVLAAEKKDTAAAKEALLDMIRKIDSAARKGIIKKNTAARKKSRMQRLVNRLG
;
A
#
# COMPACT_ATOMS: atom_id res chain seq x y z
N MET A 1 -32.26 5.34 -25.26
CA MET A 1 -32.30 4.73 -23.91
C MET A 1 -31.20 3.74 -23.69
N SER A 2 -30.92 2.86 -24.63
CA SER A 2 -29.81 1.91 -24.54
C SER A 2 -28.45 2.59 -24.39
N ALA A 3 -28.22 3.73 -25.02
CA ALA A 3 -26.97 4.47 -24.94
C ALA A 3 -26.68 4.99 -23.52
N ARG A 4 -27.71 5.43 -22.78
CA ARG A 4 -27.57 5.86 -21.39
C ARG A 4 -27.20 4.70 -20.48
N ASN A 5 -27.85 3.55 -20.67
CA ASN A 5 -27.59 2.36 -19.87
C ASN A 5 -26.18 1.81 -20.12
N LEU A 6 -25.75 1.80 -21.39
CA LEU A 6 -24.40 1.37 -21.74
C LEU A 6 -23.32 2.26 -21.11
N SER A 7 -23.54 3.59 -21.10
CA SER A 7 -22.62 4.54 -20.51
C SER A 7 -22.52 4.34 -18.99
N ALA A 8 -23.65 4.14 -18.30
CA ALA A 8 -23.70 3.88 -16.87
C ALA A 8 -23.03 2.56 -16.53
N GLU A 9 -23.29 1.50 -17.29
CA GLU A 9 -22.65 0.19 -17.10
C GLU A 9 -21.14 0.26 -17.30
N LYS A 10 -20.68 1.00 -18.28
CA LYS A 10 -19.25 1.19 -18.55
C LYS A 10 -18.56 1.88 -17.38
N ARG A 11 -19.17 2.94 -16.84
CA ARG A 11 -18.65 3.63 -15.65
C ARG A 11 -18.60 2.71 -14.44
N GLN A 12 -19.64 1.93 -14.24
CA GLN A 12 -19.73 0.99 -13.16
C GLN A 12 -18.62 -0.08 -13.23
N ARG A 13 -18.37 -0.64 -14.41
CA ARG A 13 -17.28 -1.58 -14.63
C ARG A 13 -15.91 -0.96 -14.34
N GLN A 14 -15.68 0.26 -14.80
CA GLN A 14 -14.43 0.97 -14.55
C GLN A 14 -14.23 1.25 -13.06
N ASN A 15 -15.31 1.64 -12.37
CA ASN A 15 -15.27 1.88 -10.92
C ASN A 15 -14.97 0.60 -10.14
N GLU A 16 -15.54 -0.52 -10.56
CA GLU A 16 -15.27 -1.81 -9.93
C GLU A 16 -13.82 -2.24 -10.12
N LYS A 17 -13.28 -2.08 -11.34
CA LYS A 17 -11.87 -2.38 -11.63
C LYS A 17 -10.94 -1.55 -10.77
N ARG A 18 -11.21 -0.25 -10.64
CA ARG A 18 -10.44 0.66 -9.80
C ARG A 18 -10.51 0.26 -8.34
N ARG A 19 -11.71 -0.05 -7.86
CA ARG A 19 -11.93 -0.48 -6.48
C ARG A 19 -11.14 -1.74 -6.15
N LEU A 20 -11.19 -2.73 -7.03
CA LEU A 20 -10.45 -3.99 -6.87
C LEU A 20 -8.94 -3.74 -6.89
N ARG A 21 -8.46 -2.91 -7.80
CA ARG A 21 -7.05 -2.54 -7.88
C ARG A 21 -6.58 -1.83 -6.61
N ASN A 22 -7.38 -0.88 -6.14
CA ASN A 22 -7.07 -0.12 -4.94
C ASN A 22 -7.06 -1.01 -3.70
N LYS A 23 -8.01 -1.92 -3.60
CA LYS A 23 -8.10 -2.89 -2.52
C LYS A 23 -6.87 -3.82 -2.54
N SER A 24 -6.51 -4.31 -3.70
CA SER A 24 -5.33 -5.16 -3.89
C SER A 24 -4.04 -4.44 -3.46
N THR A 25 -3.88 -3.18 -3.88
CA THR A 25 -2.74 -2.36 -3.52
C THR A 25 -2.66 -2.13 -2.00
N LYS A 26 -3.78 -1.79 -1.36
CA LYS A 26 -3.84 -1.60 0.08
C LYS A 26 -3.50 -2.88 0.84
N THR A 27 -3.97 -4.01 0.34
CA THR A 27 -3.66 -5.33 0.91
C THR A 27 -2.18 -5.65 0.78
N ALA A 28 -1.58 -5.35 -0.37
CA ALA A 28 -0.15 -5.56 -0.60
C ALA A 28 0.70 -4.73 0.37
N ILE A 29 0.32 -3.47 0.61
CA ILE A 29 0.99 -2.59 1.57
C ILE A 29 0.86 -3.16 2.99
N ARG A 30 -0.32 -3.62 3.36
CA ARG A 30 -0.57 -4.21 4.68
C ARG A 30 0.26 -5.47 4.88
N THR A 31 0.36 -6.31 3.86
CA THR A 31 1.19 -7.52 3.89
C THR A 31 2.68 -7.17 4.03
N ALA A 32 3.13 -6.16 3.29
CA ALA A 32 4.51 -5.69 3.39
C ALA A 32 4.82 -5.14 4.79
N ALA A 33 3.87 -4.42 5.39
CA ALA A 33 4.01 -3.92 6.76
C ALA A 33 4.12 -5.07 7.77
N LYS A 34 3.34 -6.13 7.61
CA LYS A 34 3.43 -7.33 8.47
C LYS A 34 4.80 -7.99 8.37
N LYS A 35 5.38 -8.03 7.19
CA LYS A 35 6.73 -8.59 6.99
C LYS A 35 7.78 -7.78 7.74
N VAL A 36 7.66 -6.45 7.73
CA VAL A 36 8.55 -5.57 8.49
C VAL A 36 8.42 -5.86 9.99
N VAL A 37 7.20 -5.94 10.50
CA VAL A 37 6.96 -6.21 11.92
C VAL A 37 7.50 -7.57 12.34
N LEU A 38 7.26 -8.61 11.53
CA LEU A 38 7.77 -9.95 11.82
C LEU A 38 9.30 -10.00 11.86
N ALA A 39 9.95 -9.35 10.89
CA ALA A 39 11.41 -9.27 10.87
C ALA A 39 11.94 -8.51 12.09
N ALA A 40 11.25 -7.45 12.50
CA ALA A 40 11.59 -6.68 13.68
C ALA A 40 11.46 -7.52 14.97
N GLU A 41 10.41 -8.30 15.07
CA GLU A 41 10.19 -9.21 16.21
C GLU A 41 11.29 -10.27 16.32
N LYS A 42 11.76 -10.76 15.20
CA LYS A 42 12.87 -11.72 15.13
C LYS A 42 14.23 -11.06 15.31
N LYS A 43 14.25 -9.74 15.40
CA LYS A 43 15.48 -8.93 15.49
C LYS A 43 16.43 -9.14 14.30
N ASP A 44 15.87 -9.50 13.15
CA ASP A 44 16.61 -9.65 11.90
C ASP A 44 16.66 -8.29 11.19
N THR A 45 17.71 -7.53 11.47
CA THR A 45 17.88 -6.16 10.98
C THR A 45 17.95 -6.13 9.46
N ALA A 46 18.67 -7.06 8.84
CA ALA A 46 18.82 -7.11 7.38
C ALA A 46 17.46 -7.35 6.69
N ALA A 47 16.71 -8.35 7.15
CA ALA A 47 15.39 -8.66 6.61
C ALA A 47 14.42 -7.51 6.86
N ALA A 48 14.48 -6.86 8.02
CA ALA A 48 13.64 -5.72 8.34
C ALA A 48 13.90 -4.54 7.40
N LYS A 49 15.16 -4.25 7.10
CA LYS A 49 15.53 -3.18 6.17
C LYS A 49 15.04 -3.46 4.75
N GLU A 50 15.20 -4.69 4.26
CA GLU A 50 14.70 -5.08 2.94
C GLU A 50 13.18 -4.97 2.86
N ALA A 51 12.48 -5.48 3.87
CA ALA A 51 11.03 -5.41 3.93
C ALA A 51 10.55 -3.96 4.00
N LEU A 52 11.26 -3.11 4.73
CA LEU A 52 10.97 -1.68 4.81
C LEU A 52 11.10 -0.99 3.45
N LEU A 53 12.18 -1.26 2.72
CA LEU A 53 12.39 -0.68 1.38
C LEU A 53 11.27 -1.09 0.42
N ASP A 54 10.90 -2.36 0.43
CA ASP A 54 9.79 -2.86 -0.40
C ASP A 54 8.48 -2.18 -0.05
N MET A 55 8.19 -2.04 1.24
CA MET A 55 6.99 -1.36 1.73
C MET A 55 6.97 0.11 1.29
N ILE A 56 8.10 0.82 1.42
CA ILE A 56 8.21 2.23 1.02
C ILE A 56 7.93 2.39 -0.47
N ARG A 57 8.47 1.52 -1.32
CA ARG A 57 8.21 1.54 -2.76
C ARG A 57 6.73 1.38 -3.07
N LYS A 58 6.07 0.44 -2.41
CA LYS A 58 4.63 0.19 -2.58
C LYS A 58 3.80 1.38 -2.12
N ILE A 59 4.14 1.97 -0.98
CA ILE A 59 3.45 3.13 -0.43
C ILE A 59 3.62 4.34 -1.34
N ASP A 60 4.83 4.63 -1.78
CA ASP A 60 5.10 5.76 -2.66
C ASP A 60 4.38 5.62 -4.00
N SER A 61 4.37 4.43 -4.58
CA SER A 61 3.63 4.14 -5.80
C SER A 61 2.13 4.37 -5.61
N ALA A 62 1.56 3.88 -4.51
CA ALA A 62 0.14 4.04 -4.20
C ALA A 62 -0.23 5.51 -3.97
N ALA A 63 0.62 6.28 -3.29
CA ALA A 63 0.41 7.71 -3.07
C ALA A 63 0.47 8.48 -4.39
N ARG A 64 1.41 8.11 -5.26
CA ARG A 64 1.55 8.73 -6.59
C ARG A 64 0.33 8.49 -7.46
N LYS A 65 -0.26 7.31 -7.37
CA LYS A 65 -1.48 6.93 -8.11
C LYS A 65 -2.76 7.47 -7.47
N GLY A 66 -2.66 8.10 -6.29
CA GLY A 66 -3.82 8.64 -5.58
C GLY A 66 -4.64 7.60 -4.83
N ILE A 67 -4.12 6.39 -4.66
CA ILE A 67 -4.81 5.31 -3.94
C ILE A 67 -4.84 5.61 -2.44
N ILE A 68 -3.77 6.18 -1.91
CA ILE A 68 -3.68 6.63 -0.52
C ILE A 68 -3.24 8.10 -0.48
N LYS A 69 -3.64 8.80 0.56
CA LYS A 69 -3.27 10.20 0.76
C LYS A 69 -1.80 10.31 1.14
N LYS A 70 -1.15 11.39 0.70
CA LYS A 70 0.26 11.65 1.00
C LYS A 70 0.54 11.66 2.51
N ASN A 71 -0.35 12.23 3.30
CA ASN A 71 -0.21 12.26 4.76
C ASN A 71 -0.25 10.85 5.36
N THR A 72 -1.16 10.01 4.89
CA THR A 72 -1.26 8.61 5.33
C THR A 72 0.01 7.85 4.95
N ALA A 73 0.51 8.07 3.73
CA ALA A 73 1.76 7.44 3.27
C ALA A 73 2.94 7.84 4.15
N ALA A 74 3.07 9.13 4.45
CA ALA A 74 4.14 9.65 5.30
C ALA A 74 4.10 9.05 6.71
N ARG A 75 2.92 8.95 7.30
CA ARG A 75 2.75 8.36 8.63
C ARG A 75 3.14 6.89 8.67
N LYS A 76 2.71 6.13 7.68
CA LYS A 76 3.03 4.70 7.60
C LYS A 76 4.53 4.48 7.44
N LYS A 77 5.17 5.24 6.54
CA LYS A 77 6.63 5.17 6.35
C LYS A 77 7.37 5.52 7.63
N SER A 78 6.98 6.60 8.29
CA SER A 78 7.62 7.06 9.53
C SER A 78 7.53 6.01 10.63
N ARG A 79 6.35 5.41 10.84
CA ARG A 79 6.16 4.37 11.86
C ARG A 79 7.09 3.18 11.63
N MET A 80 7.15 2.70 10.39
CA MET A 80 7.95 1.54 10.06
C MET A 80 9.44 1.83 10.11
N GLN A 81 9.86 3.02 9.69
CA GLN A 81 11.25 3.45 9.79
C GLN A 81 11.71 3.51 11.26
N ARG A 82 10.88 4.04 12.15
CA ARG A 82 11.18 4.08 13.57
C ARG A 82 11.34 2.69 14.16
N LEU A 83 10.44 1.78 13.77
CA LEU A 83 10.49 0.39 14.23
C LEU A 83 11.80 -0.27 13.83
N VAL A 84 12.20 -0.11 12.58
CA VAL A 84 13.47 -0.69 12.07
C VAL A 84 14.69 0.00 12.69
N ASN A 85 14.64 1.31 12.87
CA ASN A 85 15.76 2.05 13.47
C ASN A 85 16.03 1.63 14.91
N ARG A 86 15.02 1.17 15.65
CA ARG A 86 15.20 0.66 17.02
C ARG A 86 15.99 -0.63 17.06
N LEU A 87 16.06 -1.36 15.95
CA LEU A 87 16.77 -2.64 15.89
C LEU A 87 18.28 -2.46 15.76
N GLY A 88 18.70 -1.37 15.26
CA GLY A 88 20.07 -1.20 14.98
C GLY A 88 20.57 0.16 14.96
#